data_9f74aba5b65348948b0d8ac7a0c1ca69
#
_entry.id   9f74aba5b65348948b0d8ac7a0c1ca69
#
_cell.length_a   1.000
_cell.length_b   1.000
_cell.length_c   1.000
_cell.angle_alpha   90.00
_cell.angle_beta   90.00
_cell.angle_gamma   90.00
#
_symmetry.space_group_name_H-M   'P 1'
#
loop_
_entity.id
_entity.type
_entity.pdbx_description
1 polymer ?
#
loop_
_entity_poly.entity_id
_entity_poly.type
_entity_poly.pdbx_seq_one_letter_code
_entity_poly.pdbx_strand_id
1 'polypeptide(L)'
;NIIEAGVINCYFINSYYSKKLDMPITIEGPSVLTCTPDGNFTSGSDEKNLDSILKKTDKGIFVTGFNGGNTNSSTGDFSFGVQGFYYENGVILHPIKEMNVTGNIVTLLNSLIFTGDDPRKSSRWLIPTLAFESVNFSGT
;
A
#
# COMPACT_ATOMS: atom_id res chain seq x y z
N ASN A 1 13.23 12.01 -4.08
CA ASN A 1 12.40 11.13 -3.24
C ASN A 1 11.34 11.94 -2.50
N ILE A 2 10.09 11.50 -2.53
CA ILE A 2 8.98 12.13 -1.79
C ILE A 2 9.06 11.73 -0.32
N ILE A 3 9.23 10.44 -0.08
CA ILE A 3 9.44 9.87 1.25
C ILE A 3 10.71 9.01 1.18
N GLU A 4 11.56 9.09 2.18
CA GLU A 4 12.78 8.30 2.29
C GLU A 4 13.00 7.91 3.76
N ALA A 5 13.14 6.62 4.01
CA ALA A 5 13.26 6.05 5.36
C ALA A 5 12.19 6.57 6.35
N GLY A 6 10.95 6.72 5.88
CA GLY A 6 9.83 7.24 6.67
C GLY A 6 9.78 8.76 6.83
N VAL A 7 10.75 9.50 6.30
CA VAL A 7 10.79 10.96 6.36
C VAL A 7 10.23 11.58 5.09
N ILE A 8 9.33 12.56 5.22
CA ILE A 8 8.78 13.31 4.09
C ILE A 8 9.81 14.35 3.66
N ASN A 9 10.34 14.20 2.44
CA ASN A 9 11.34 15.10 1.86
C ASN A 9 10.76 16.13 0.90
N CYS A 10 9.56 15.89 0.37
CA CYS A 10 8.94 16.77 -0.62
C CYS A 10 7.44 16.91 -0.34
N TYR A 11 6.99 18.15 -0.23
CA TYR A 11 5.58 18.52 -0.24
C TYR A 11 5.14 18.89 -1.65
N PHE A 12 3.88 18.64 -1.98
CA PHE A 12 3.27 19.07 -3.24
C PHE A 12 2.79 20.52 -3.11
N ILE A 13 3.63 21.49 -3.53
CA ILE A 13 3.40 22.91 -3.39
C ILE A 13 3.13 23.52 -4.77
N ASN A 14 1.87 23.81 -5.05
CA ASN A 14 1.47 24.57 -6.24
C ASN A 14 1.55 26.10 -5.98
N SER A 15 1.22 26.90 -6.98
CA SER A 15 1.29 28.37 -6.90
C SER A 15 0.43 28.98 -5.78
N TYR A 16 -0.71 28.38 -5.46
CA TYR A 16 -1.57 28.83 -4.36
C TYR A 16 -0.92 28.57 -3.00
N TYR A 17 -0.47 27.34 -2.76
CA TYR A 17 0.16 26.98 -1.49
C TYR A 17 1.54 27.64 -1.33
N SER A 18 2.26 27.88 -2.42
CA SER A 18 3.53 28.63 -2.37
C SER A 18 3.33 30.03 -1.77
N LYS A 19 2.31 30.76 -2.23
CA LYS A 19 1.99 32.08 -1.69
C LYS A 19 1.46 32.04 -0.26
N LYS A 20 0.65 31.03 0.06
CA LYS A 20 0.01 30.91 1.39
C LYS A 20 0.97 30.52 2.48
N LEU A 21 1.95 29.68 2.17
CA LEU A 21 2.89 29.07 3.14
C LEU A 21 4.29 29.67 3.06
N ASP A 22 4.52 30.60 2.12
CA ASP A 22 5.85 31.17 1.83
C ASP A 22 6.89 30.09 1.53
N MET A 23 6.50 29.09 0.73
CA MET A 23 7.32 27.95 0.35
C MET A 23 7.56 27.94 -1.17
N PRO A 24 8.70 27.44 -1.64
CA PRO A 24 8.96 27.33 -3.08
C PRO A 24 7.98 26.35 -3.73
N ILE A 25 7.60 26.63 -4.98
CA ILE A 25 6.81 25.70 -5.80
C ILE A 25 7.64 24.44 -6.04
N THR A 26 6.99 23.29 -5.89
CA THR A 26 7.59 21.97 -6.18
C THR A 26 6.84 21.32 -7.37
N ILE A 27 6.17 20.20 -7.14
CA ILE A 27 5.37 19.49 -8.13
C ILE A 27 3.92 19.40 -7.64
N GLU A 28 2.95 19.32 -8.54
CA GLU A 28 1.54 19.11 -8.18
C GLU A 28 1.25 17.67 -7.75
N GLY A 29 2.07 16.73 -8.23
CA GLY A 29 1.98 15.31 -7.91
C GLY A 29 2.94 14.48 -8.78
N PRO A 30 3.17 13.21 -8.43
CA PRO A 30 4.06 12.35 -9.21
C PRO A 30 3.42 11.92 -10.52
N SER A 31 4.15 12.01 -11.63
CA SER A 31 3.76 11.41 -12.91
C SER A 31 3.90 9.89 -12.90
N VAL A 32 4.92 9.39 -12.22
CA VAL A 32 5.14 7.97 -11.93
C VAL A 32 5.50 7.85 -10.46
N LEU A 33 4.82 6.94 -9.74
CA LEU A 33 5.14 6.62 -8.37
C LEU A 33 5.85 5.26 -8.32
N THR A 34 7.02 5.24 -7.72
CA THR A 34 7.77 4.01 -7.45
C THR A 34 7.85 3.77 -5.95
N CYS A 35 7.71 2.51 -5.55
CA CYS A 35 8.01 2.09 -4.19
C CYS A 35 9.29 1.23 -4.25
N THR A 36 10.34 1.70 -3.63
CA THR A 36 11.61 0.96 -3.53
C THR A 36 11.71 0.42 -2.10
N PRO A 37 11.70 -0.90 -1.92
CA PRO A 37 11.84 -1.49 -0.58
C PRO A 37 13.19 -1.13 0.04
N ASP A 38 13.20 -0.81 1.32
CA ASP A 38 14.43 -0.78 2.10
C ASP A 38 14.99 -2.20 2.23
N GLY A 39 16.33 -2.32 2.23
CA GLY A 39 17.03 -3.60 2.35
C GLY A 39 16.61 -4.47 3.54
N ASN A 40 16.06 -3.87 4.60
CA ASN A 40 15.54 -4.56 5.78
C ASN A 40 14.27 -5.39 5.53
N PHE A 41 13.46 -5.03 4.51
CA PHE A 41 12.28 -5.79 4.09
C PHE A 41 12.60 -6.84 3.02
N THR A 42 13.85 -6.95 2.61
CA THR A 42 14.31 -7.83 1.54
C THR A 42 15.02 -9.08 2.08
N SER A 43 14.58 -9.62 3.18
CA SER A 43 15.21 -10.76 3.85
C SER A 43 15.14 -12.04 3.01
N GLY A 44 16.26 -12.40 2.36
CA GLY A 44 16.46 -13.69 1.70
C GLY A 44 16.57 -13.62 0.17
N SER A 45 17.32 -14.54 -0.38
CA SER A 45 17.61 -14.77 -1.81
C SER A 45 16.43 -15.40 -2.58
N ASP A 46 15.26 -15.52 -1.98
CA ASP A 46 14.08 -16.14 -2.57
C ASP A 46 13.30 -15.12 -3.40
N GLU A 47 12.61 -15.62 -4.41
CA GLU A 47 11.73 -14.85 -5.26
C GLU A 47 10.76 -13.99 -4.43
N LYS A 48 10.75 -12.68 -4.68
CA LYS A 48 9.92 -11.69 -3.98
C LYS A 48 8.61 -11.43 -4.73
N ASN A 49 8.05 -12.46 -5.31
CA ASN A 49 6.79 -12.42 -6.03
C ASN A 49 5.62 -12.72 -5.10
N LEU A 50 4.40 -12.58 -5.63
CA LEU A 50 3.16 -12.85 -4.91
C LEU A 50 3.16 -14.25 -4.26
N ASP A 51 3.56 -15.29 -4.99
CA ASP A 51 3.53 -16.67 -4.49
C ASP A 51 4.41 -16.87 -3.25
N SER A 52 5.58 -16.25 -3.25
CA SER A 52 6.49 -16.32 -2.10
C SER A 52 5.94 -15.56 -0.89
N ILE A 53 5.26 -14.43 -1.11
CA ILE A 53 4.62 -13.65 -0.06
C ILE A 53 3.46 -14.44 0.56
N LEU A 54 2.57 -15.02 -0.25
CA LEU A 54 1.45 -15.84 0.24
C LEU A 54 1.94 -17.01 1.09
N LYS A 55 3.03 -17.68 0.69
CA LYS A 55 3.63 -18.77 1.48
C LYS A 55 4.21 -18.31 2.81
N LYS A 56 4.88 -17.14 2.83
CA LYS A 56 5.51 -16.60 4.05
C LYS A 56 4.49 -16.08 5.05
N THR A 57 3.36 -15.57 4.59
CA THR A 57 2.29 -15.03 5.44
C THR A 57 1.27 -16.08 5.88
N ASP A 58 1.40 -17.31 5.38
CA ASP A 58 0.58 -18.47 5.68
C ASP A 58 -0.89 -18.30 5.31
N LYS A 59 -1.62 -17.35 5.89
CA LYS A 59 -3.04 -17.10 5.64
C LYS A 59 -3.39 -15.62 5.68
N GLY A 60 -4.42 -15.24 4.92
CA GLY A 60 -4.90 -13.85 4.90
C GLY A 60 -5.85 -13.54 3.77
N ILE A 61 -6.03 -12.26 3.52
CA ILE A 61 -6.82 -11.72 2.43
C ILE A 61 -5.88 -11.14 1.36
N PHE A 62 -5.92 -11.71 0.17
CA PHE A 62 -5.26 -11.14 -1.01
C PHE A 62 -6.22 -10.17 -1.69
N VAL A 63 -6.02 -8.87 -1.46
CA VAL A 63 -6.83 -7.80 -2.04
C VAL A 63 -6.39 -7.53 -3.47
N THR A 64 -7.32 -7.60 -4.42
CA THR A 64 -7.08 -7.34 -5.85
C THR A 64 -7.72 -6.04 -6.33
N GLY A 65 -8.63 -5.47 -5.55
CA GLY A 65 -9.29 -4.23 -5.91
C GLY A 65 -10.09 -3.64 -4.75
N PHE A 66 -10.47 -2.38 -4.93
CA PHE A 66 -11.29 -1.63 -3.98
C PHE A 66 -12.61 -1.20 -4.64
N ASN A 67 -13.71 -1.27 -3.88
CA ASN A 67 -15.06 -0.92 -4.30
C ASN A 67 -15.60 0.18 -3.41
N GLY A 68 -15.65 1.41 -3.91
CA GLY A 68 -16.11 2.53 -3.10
C GLY A 68 -15.20 2.78 -1.91
N GLY A 69 -15.69 3.57 -0.98
CA GLY A 69 -14.97 3.89 0.23
C GLY A 69 -14.62 5.36 0.37
N ASN A 70 -14.02 5.69 1.49
CA ASN A 70 -13.68 7.05 1.84
C ASN A 70 -12.36 7.11 2.62
N THR A 71 -11.68 8.25 2.51
CA THR A 71 -10.50 8.59 3.30
C THR A 71 -10.68 9.98 3.92
N ASN A 72 -10.23 10.13 5.15
CA ASN A 72 -10.05 11.43 5.76
C ASN A 72 -8.58 11.85 5.61
N SER A 73 -8.31 12.76 4.68
CA SER A 73 -6.94 13.21 4.41
C SER A 73 -6.28 13.96 5.57
N SER A 74 -7.06 14.46 6.54
CA SER A 74 -6.54 15.17 7.70
C SER A 74 -6.12 14.23 8.82
N THR A 75 -6.83 13.12 9.02
CA THR A 75 -6.54 12.14 10.09
C THR A 75 -5.82 10.90 9.56
N GLY A 76 -5.93 10.61 8.27
CA GLY A 76 -5.42 9.39 7.64
C GLY A 76 -6.33 8.18 7.78
N ASP A 77 -7.53 8.33 8.34
CA ASP A 77 -8.47 7.22 8.48
C ASP A 77 -9.07 6.85 7.14
N PHE A 78 -9.29 5.56 6.94
CA PHE A 78 -9.88 5.04 5.70
C PHE A 78 -10.87 3.90 5.97
N SER A 79 -11.81 3.75 5.03
CA SER A 79 -12.73 2.63 4.95
C SER A 79 -13.03 2.33 3.49
N PHE A 80 -12.73 1.13 3.01
CA PHE A 80 -12.94 0.70 1.63
C PHE A 80 -13.60 -0.67 1.56
N GLY A 81 -14.57 -0.82 0.66
CA GLY A 81 -14.98 -2.13 0.19
C GLY A 81 -13.83 -2.79 -0.59
N VAL A 82 -13.62 -4.07 -0.40
CA VAL A 82 -12.54 -4.81 -1.06
C VAL A 82 -13.04 -5.97 -1.87
N GLN A 83 -12.29 -6.28 -2.93
CA GLN A 83 -12.39 -7.49 -3.74
C GLN A 83 -11.09 -8.26 -3.63
N GLY A 84 -11.18 -9.55 -3.60
CA GLY A 84 -9.99 -10.39 -3.51
C GLY A 84 -10.30 -11.82 -3.18
N PHE A 85 -9.35 -12.48 -2.54
CA PHE A 85 -9.41 -13.90 -2.23
C PHE A 85 -8.91 -14.16 -0.82
N TYR A 86 -9.55 -15.11 -0.16
CA TYR A 86 -8.97 -15.74 1.02
C TYR A 86 -7.92 -16.76 0.58
N TYR A 87 -6.78 -16.77 1.25
CA TYR A 87 -5.74 -17.77 1.04
C TYR A 87 -5.29 -18.38 2.37
N GLU A 88 -4.83 -19.62 2.31
CA GLU A 88 -4.28 -20.35 3.44
C GLU A 88 -3.21 -21.33 2.97
N ASN A 89 -2.14 -21.53 3.75
CA ASN A 89 -0.96 -22.33 3.41
C ASN A 89 -0.33 -21.91 2.06
N GLY A 90 -0.39 -20.61 1.73
CA GLY A 90 0.12 -20.09 0.47
C GLY A 90 -0.74 -20.39 -0.75
N VAL A 91 -1.96 -20.92 -0.59
CA VAL A 91 -2.87 -21.32 -1.67
C VAL A 91 -4.14 -20.46 -1.63
N ILE A 92 -4.51 -19.88 -2.76
CA ILE A 92 -5.78 -19.16 -2.92
C ILE A 92 -6.92 -20.17 -2.89
N LEU A 93 -7.89 -19.98 -1.99
CA LEU A 93 -8.98 -20.93 -1.76
C LEU A 93 -10.30 -20.47 -2.38
N HIS A 94 -10.77 -19.26 -2.06
CA HIS A 94 -12.05 -18.76 -2.56
C HIS A 94 -12.08 -17.22 -2.60
N PRO A 95 -12.93 -16.64 -3.46
CA PRO A 95 -13.13 -15.19 -3.47
C PRO A 95 -13.83 -14.73 -2.17
N ILE A 96 -13.49 -13.53 -1.71
CA ILE A 96 -14.20 -12.84 -0.65
C ILE A 96 -15.37 -12.04 -1.23
N LYS A 97 -16.43 -11.87 -0.42
CA LYS A 97 -17.62 -11.10 -0.79
C LYS A 97 -17.98 -10.12 0.32
N GLU A 98 -18.48 -8.95 -0.09
CA GLU A 98 -19.05 -7.94 0.83
C GLU A 98 -18.16 -7.60 2.03
N MET A 99 -16.85 -7.57 1.81
CA MET A 99 -15.86 -7.31 2.85
C MET A 99 -15.37 -5.87 2.78
N ASN A 100 -15.17 -5.25 3.93
CA ASN A 100 -14.57 -3.93 4.07
C ASN A 100 -13.24 -4.02 4.82
N VAL A 101 -12.30 -3.17 4.42
CA VAL A 101 -11.07 -2.90 5.16
C VAL A 101 -11.16 -1.51 5.78
N THR A 102 -10.81 -1.39 7.06
CA THR A 102 -10.81 -0.12 7.78
C THR A 102 -9.51 0.06 8.55
N GLY A 103 -9.07 1.29 8.69
CA GLY A 103 -7.87 1.59 9.45
C GLY A 103 -7.41 3.03 9.31
N ASN A 104 -6.19 3.25 9.74
CA ASN A 104 -5.47 4.51 9.57
C ASN A 104 -4.21 4.26 8.76
N ILE A 105 -3.89 5.13 7.80
CA ILE A 105 -2.78 4.93 6.87
C ILE A 105 -1.41 4.85 7.57
N VAL A 106 -1.20 5.62 8.63
CA VAL A 106 0.07 5.59 9.38
C VAL A 106 0.22 4.25 10.10
N THR A 107 -0.84 3.78 10.75
CA THR A 107 -0.85 2.46 11.40
C THR A 107 -0.65 1.33 10.39
N LEU A 108 -1.33 1.42 9.23
CA LEU A 108 -1.17 0.45 8.15
C LEU A 108 0.27 0.38 7.65
N LEU A 109 0.90 1.52 7.36
CA LEU A 109 2.29 1.55 6.90
C LEU A 109 3.27 1.00 7.94
N ASN A 110 3.00 1.20 9.22
CA ASN A 110 3.80 0.64 10.31
C ASN A 110 3.61 -0.89 10.48
N SER A 111 2.54 -1.46 9.91
CA SER A 111 2.29 -2.91 9.91
C SER A 111 2.78 -3.62 8.65
N LEU A 112 3.54 -2.94 7.78
CA LEU A 112 4.14 -3.53 6.59
C LEU A 112 5.20 -4.57 6.98
N ILE A 113 5.02 -5.82 6.53
CA ILE A 113 5.91 -6.94 6.86
C ILE A 113 6.69 -7.47 5.67
N PHE A 114 6.16 -7.34 4.45
CA PHE A 114 6.86 -7.74 3.23
C PHE A 114 6.58 -6.79 2.07
N THR A 115 7.59 -6.65 1.21
CA THR A 115 7.49 -5.93 -0.06
C THR A 115 8.01 -6.82 -1.19
N GLY A 116 7.21 -7.01 -2.23
CA GLY A 116 7.61 -7.71 -3.45
C GLY A 116 8.57 -6.91 -4.32
N ASP A 117 8.99 -7.51 -5.43
CA ASP A 117 9.73 -6.86 -6.52
C ASP A 117 8.99 -7.01 -7.87
N ASP A 118 7.68 -7.17 -7.79
CA ASP A 118 6.75 -7.48 -8.86
C ASP A 118 5.83 -6.31 -9.28
N PRO A 119 6.33 -5.07 -9.43
CA PRO A 119 5.47 -3.94 -9.77
C PRO A 119 4.87 -4.11 -11.17
N ARG A 120 3.61 -3.74 -11.34
CA ARG A 120 2.93 -3.79 -12.63
C ARG A 120 3.56 -2.78 -13.60
N LYS A 121 4.42 -3.22 -14.52
CA LYS A 121 5.18 -2.39 -15.47
C LYS A 121 4.31 -1.57 -16.44
N SER A 122 3.06 -1.96 -16.65
CA SER A 122 2.11 -1.23 -17.49
C SER A 122 1.36 -0.09 -16.76
N SER A 123 1.67 0.15 -15.50
CA SER A 123 1.07 1.19 -14.67
C SER A 123 2.06 2.32 -14.41
N ARG A 124 1.54 3.54 -14.22
CA ARG A 124 2.33 4.63 -13.65
C ARG A 124 2.52 4.51 -12.12
N TRP A 125 1.81 3.59 -11.50
CA TRP A 125 1.95 3.22 -10.09
C TRP A 125 2.79 1.94 -10.02
N LEU A 126 4.11 2.11 -9.96
CA LEU A 126 5.06 0.99 -9.88
C LEU A 126 5.22 0.56 -8.43
N ILE A 127 4.12 0.13 -7.84
CA ILE A 127 4.05 -0.38 -6.48
C ILE A 127 3.99 -1.91 -6.57
N PRO A 128 4.92 -2.62 -5.93
CA PRO A 128 4.92 -4.07 -5.89
C PRO A 128 3.83 -4.61 -4.96
N THR A 129 3.72 -5.92 -4.87
CA THR A 129 2.90 -6.57 -3.85
C THR A 129 3.39 -6.20 -2.45
N LEU A 130 2.48 -5.73 -1.60
CA LEU A 130 2.74 -5.36 -0.22
C LEU A 130 1.95 -6.27 0.72
N ALA A 131 2.57 -6.75 1.79
CA ALA A 131 1.88 -7.51 2.83
C ALA A 131 1.93 -6.77 4.17
N PHE A 132 0.78 -6.66 4.78
CA PHE A 132 0.56 -6.01 6.07
C PHE A 132 0.00 -7.02 7.06
N GLU A 133 0.38 -6.91 8.31
CA GLU A 133 -0.20 -7.71 9.40
C GLU A 133 -1.27 -6.92 10.17
N SER A 134 -2.12 -7.65 10.90
CA SER A 134 -3.10 -7.06 11.84
C SER A 134 -4.04 -6.02 11.23
N VAL A 135 -4.41 -6.19 9.96
CA VAL A 135 -5.35 -5.29 9.27
C VAL A 135 -6.80 -5.69 9.59
N ASN A 136 -7.64 -4.70 9.89
CA ASN A 136 -9.05 -4.93 10.25
C ASN A 136 -9.91 -5.11 9.01
N PHE A 137 -10.47 -6.30 8.87
CA PHE A 137 -11.48 -6.63 7.88
C PHE A 137 -12.82 -6.93 8.56
N SER A 138 -13.92 -6.52 7.94
CA SER A 138 -15.29 -6.82 8.37
C SER A 138 -16.12 -7.25 7.18
N GLY A 139 -16.95 -8.28 7.35
CA GLY A 139 -17.77 -8.89 6.30
C GLY A 139 -17.63 -10.41 6.28
N THR A 140 -18.16 -11.03 5.23
CA THR A 140 -18.20 -12.50 5.06
C THR A 140 -17.46 -12.93 3.80
#